data_ec03ca3912a2f74d9805aa1a586cc695
#
_entry.id   ec03ca3912a2f74d9805aa1a586cc695
#
_cell.length_a   1.000
_cell.length_b   1.000
_cell.length_c   1.000
_cell.angle_alpha   90.00
_cell.angle_beta   90.00
_cell.angle_gamma   90.00
#
_symmetry.space_group_name_H-M   'P 1'
#
loop_
_entity.id
_entity.type
_entity.pdbx_description
1 polymer ?
#
loop_
_entity_poly.entity_id
_entity_poly.type
_entity_poly.pdbx_seq_one_letter_code
_entity_poly.pdbx_strand_id
1 'polypeptide(L)'
;PMSRPIIAILRGVQPAEAVAIAGVILAAGIDKIEVPLNSPSPLESISAIAKAYGGRALIGAGTVLTIAQVQQVSAAGGKLTVSPNCDPAVIAATIAAGMQSWPGIFTPSEAFTALQAGATGLKLFPGGMAGPKGLKAMRAILPTGTQVYAVGGVGPENFVEWVAASADGFGLGSAIYKPG
;
A
#
# COMPACT_ATOMS: atom_id res chain seq x y z
N PRO A 1 6.76 -18.26 -8.66
CA PRO A 1 7.52 -17.64 -7.56
C PRO A 1 6.52 -17.17 -6.50
N MET A 2 6.82 -17.40 -5.23
CA MET A 2 5.97 -16.89 -4.15
C MET A 2 6.01 -15.37 -4.14
N SER A 3 4.83 -14.71 -4.06
CA SER A 3 4.73 -13.26 -3.90
C SER A 3 5.38 -12.84 -2.58
N ARG A 4 6.21 -11.80 -2.61
CA ARG A 4 6.75 -11.20 -1.40
C ARG A 4 5.67 -10.33 -0.74
N PRO A 5 5.54 -10.33 0.59
CA PRO A 5 4.56 -9.50 1.29
C PRO A 5 5.01 -8.02 1.32
N ILE A 6 5.16 -7.43 0.15
CA ILE A 6 5.63 -6.05 -0.04
C ILE A 6 4.66 -5.32 -0.96
N ILE A 7 4.33 -4.08 -0.61
CA ILE A 7 3.74 -3.09 -1.50
C ILE A 7 4.85 -2.12 -1.91
N ALA A 8 5.17 -2.09 -3.21
CA ALA A 8 6.14 -1.16 -3.76
C ALA A 8 5.50 0.22 -3.96
N ILE A 9 6.14 1.26 -3.43
CA ILE A 9 5.68 2.65 -3.50
C ILE A 9 6.55 3.41 -4.49
N LEU A 10 6.02 3.73 -5.66
CA LEU A 10 6.75 4.41 -6.74
C LEU A 10 6.51 5.93 -6.71
N ARG A 11 6.82 6.56 -5.58
CA ARG A 11 6.63 8.01 -5.40
C ARG A 11 7.53 8.80 -6.34
N GLY A 12 6.93 9.65 -7.16
CA GLY A 12 7.63 10.52 -8.10
C GLY A 12 7.96 9.86 -9.44
N VAL A 13 7.51 8.63 -9.68
CA VAL A 13 7.73 7.96 -10.98
C VAL A 13 7.08 8.74 -12.12
N GLN A 14 7.79 8.85 -13.24
CA GLN A 14 7.28 9.45 -14.47
C GLN A 14 6.57 8.40 -15.34
N PRO A 15 5.52 8.77 -16.08
CA PRO A 15 4.82 7.82 -16.98
C PRO A 15 5.75 7.10 -17.96
N ALA A 16 6.76 7.78 -18.49
CA ALA A 16 7.70 7.23 -19.46
C ALA A 16 8.54 6.05 -18.93
N GLU A 17 8.79 5.98 -17.63
CA GLU A 17 9.61 4.93 -16.99
C GLU A 17 8.78 3.93 -16.17
N ALA A 18 7.53 4.26 -15.88
CA ALA A 18 6.69 3.53 -14.92
C ALA A 18 6.55 2.02 -15.26
N VAL A 19 6.34 1.68 -16.52
CA VAL A 19 6.18 0.29 -16.97
C VAL A 19 7.49 -0.50 -16.82
N ALA A 20 8.62 0.10 -17.20
CA ALA A 20 9.93 -0.55 -17.08
C ALA A 20 10.29 -0.82 -15.62
N ILE A 21 10.09 0.18 -14.74
CA ILE A 21 10.35 0.05 -13.30
C ILE A 21 9.44 -1.01 -12.69
N ALA A 22 8.14 -1.00 -13.00
CA ALA A 22 7.20 -2.02 -12.53
C ALA A 22 7.61 -3.42 -12.97
N GLY A 23 8.14 -3.58 -14.18
CA GLY A 23 8.66 -4.85 -14.69
C GLY A 23 9.82 -5.39 -13.86
N VAL A 24 10.77 -4.54 -13.45
CA VAL A 24 11.89 -4.91 -12.57
C VAL A 24 11.40 -5.34 -11.19
N ILE A 25 10.44 -4.60 -10.61
CA ILE A 25 9.84 -4.91 -9.32
C ILE A 25 9.12 -6.25 -9.34
N LEU A 26 8.35 -6.53 -10.40
CA LEU A 26 7.69 -7.81 -10.60
C LEU A 26 8.69 -8.96 -10.75
N ALA A 27 9.77 -8.76 -11.49
CA ALA A 27 10.84 -9.76 -11.64
C ALA A 27 11.51 -10.09 -10.29
N ALA A 28 11.55 -9.12 -9.36
CA ALA A 28 12.02 -9.33 -7.99
C ALA A 28 10.98 -10.05 -7.09
N GLY A 29 9.79 -10.41 -7.59
CA GLY A 29 8.76 -11.13 -6.85
C GLY A 29 7.84 -10.23 -6.02
N ILE A 30 7.77 -8.93 -6.31
CA ILE A 30 6.86 -7.97 -5.67
C ILE A 30 5.69 -7.72 -6.63
N ASP A 31 4.50 -8.16 -6.27
CA ASP A 31 3.31 -8.13 -7.12
C ASP A 31 2.24 -7.11 -6.69
N LYS A 32 2.53 -6.27 -5.70
CA LYS A 32 1.69 -5.14 -5.31
C LYS A 32 2.46 -3.86 -5.52
N ILE A 33 1.95 -2.99 -6.39
CA ILE A 33 2.61 -1.75 -6.79
C ILE A 33 1.61 -0.60 -6.71
N GLU A 34 1.98 0.45 -6.00
CA GLU A 34 1.20 1.68 -5.94
C GLU A 34 2.01 2.88 -6.46
N VAL A 35 1.34 3.74 -7.21
CA VAL A 35 1.85 5.06 -7.60
C VAL A 35 1.11 6.09 -6.75
N PRO A 36 1.81 6.84 -5.89
CA PRO A 36 1.17 7.89 -5.10
C PRO A 36 0.57 8.98 -6.00
N LEU A 37 -0.65 9.44 -5.67
CA LEU A 37 -1.36 10.45 -6.47
C LEU A 37 -0.67 11.83 -6.47
N ASN A 38 0.32 12.04 -5.62
CA ASN A 38 1.19 13.22 -5.65
C ASN A 38 2.48 13.01 -6.50
N SER A 39 2.50 11.99 -7.36
CA SER A 39 3.52 11.81 -8.39
C SER A 39 3.12 12.54 -9.69
N PRO A 40 4.05 12.75 -10.64
CA PRO A 40 3.71 13.33 -11.95
C PRO A 40 2.75 12.43 -12.75
N SER A 41 1.66 12.98 -13.27
CA SER A 41 0.64 12.27 -14.07
C SER A 41 0.35 10.84 -13.58
N PRO A 42 -0.04 10.65 -12.29
CA PRO A 42 -0.04 9.35 -11.64
C PRO A 42 -1.06 8.38 -12.28
N LEU A 43 -2.18 8.87 -12.75
CA LEU A 43 -3.21 8.04 -13.40
C LEU A 43 -2.74 7.49 -14.75
N GLU A 44 -1.91 8.23 -15.46
CA GLU A 44 -1.23 7.76 -16.69
C GLU A 44 -0.29 6.59 -16.38
N SER A 45 0.56 6.75 -15.36
CA SER A 45 1.46 5.69 -14.89
C SER A 45 0.68 4.45 -14.44
N ILE A 46 -0.36 4.62 -13.63
CA ILE A 46 -1.22 3.52 -13.16
C ILE A 46 -1.85 2.79 -14.33
N SER A 47 -2.43 3.52 -15.29
CA SER A 47 -3.08 2.93 -16.47
C SER A 47 -2.09 2.13 -17.32
N ALA A 48 -0.90 2.68 -17.58
CA ALA A 48 0.13 2.02 -18.35
C ALA A 48 0.63 0.73 -17.67
N ILE A 49 0.90 0.77 -16.36
CA ILE A 49 1.34 -0.39 -15.59
C ILE A 49 0.21 -1.44 -15.51
N ALA A 50 -1.03 -1.03 -15.27
CA ALA A 50 -2.18 -1.93 -15.19
C ALA A 50 -2.42 -2.64 -16.53
N LYS A 51 -2.30 -1.94 -17.65
CA LYS A 51 -2.39 -2.52 -18.98
C LYS A 51 -1.28 -3.55 -19.26
N ALA A 52 -0.06 -3.28 -18.83
CA ALA A 52 1.08 -4.16 -19.05
C ALA A 52 1.09 -5.38 -18.10
N TYR A 53 0.69 -5.21 -16.85
CA TYR A 53 0.93 -6.20 -15.79
C TYR A 53 -0.29 -6.54 -14.93
N GLY A 54 -1.47 -5.96 -15.16
CA GLY A 54 -2.67 -6.16 -14.32
C GLY A 54 -3.16 -7.61 -14.24
N GLY A 55 -2.79 -8.48 -15.17
CA GLY A 55 -3.04 -9.92 -15.09
C GLY A 55 -2.11 -10.69 -14.13
N ARG A 56 -1.04 -10.05 -13.63
CA ARG A 56 0.00 -10.69 -12.82
C ARG A 56 0.30 -9.94 -11.52
N ALA A 57 -0.23 -8.75 -11.37
CA ALA A 57 0.04 -7.86 -10.23
C ALA A 57 -1.17 -7.02 -9.86
N LEU A 58 -1.25 -6.64 -8.59
CA LEU A 58 -2.17 -5.65 -8.08
C LEU A 58 -1.54 -4.26 -8.25
N ILE A 59 -2.03 -3.51 -9.22
CA ILE A 59 -1.57 -2.16 -9.52
C ILE A 59 -2.59 -1.18 -8.97
N GLY A 60 -2.13 -0.07 -8.40
CA GLY A 60 -3.05 0.96 -7.93
C GLY A 60 -2.37 2.24 -7.48
N ALA A 61 -3.03 2.96 -6.60
CA ALA A 61 -2.60 4.27 -6.15
C ALA A 61 -2.30 4.33 -4.66
N GLY A 62 -1.30 5.13 -4.30
CA GLY A 62 -1.09 5.62 -2.94
C GLY A 62 -1.57 7.05 -2.76
N THR A 63 -1.64 7.48 -1.50
CA THR A 63 -2.08 8.82 -1.12
C THR A 63 -3.49 9.13 -1.64
N VAL A 64 -4.37 8.13 -1.59
CA VAL A 64 -5.78 8.26 -1.97
C VAL A 64 -6.57 8.79 -0.77
N LEU A 65 -7.17 9.97 -0.90
CA LEU A 65 -7.77 10.72 0.20
C LEU A 65 -9.26 11.01 0.03
N THR A 66 -9.81 10.77 -1.16
CA THR A 66 -11.22 11.10 -1.47
C THR A 66 -11.89 10.01 -2.32
N ILE A 67 -13.23 9.95 -2.23
CA ILE A 67 -14.04 9.06 -3.08
C ILE A 67 -13.83 9.34 -4.57
N ALA A 68 -13.69 10.61 -4.96
CA ALA A 68 -13.43 10.98 -6.35
C ALA A 68 -12.10 10.39 -6.85
N GLN A 69 -11.05 10.39 -6.01
CA GLN A 69 -9.78 9.76 -6.33
C GLN A 69 -9.92 8.22 -6.46
N VAL A 70 -10.72 7.58 -5.61
CA VAL A 70 -11.02 6.13 -5.75
C VAL A 70 -11.62 5.83 -7.12
N GLN A 71 -12.58 6.64 -7.57
CA GLN A 71 -13.22 6.49 -8.89
C GLN A 71 -12.21 6.68 -10.03
N GLN A 72 -11.33 7.68 -9.93
CA GLN A 72 -10.28 7.92 -10.92
C GLN A 72 -9.29 6.75 -11.01
N VAL A 73 -8.87 6.21 -9.87
CA VAL A 73 -7.97 5.05 -9.81
C VAL A 73 -8.63 3.81 -10.41
N SER A 74 -9.90 3.57 -10.11
CA SER A 74 -10.68 2.47 -10.70
C SER A 74 -10.79 2.61 -12.22
N ALA A 75 -11.10 3.82 -12.72
CA ALA A 75 -11.18 4.12 -14.15
C ALA A 75 -9.84 3.94 -14.87
N ALA A 76 -8.72 4.21 -14.20
CA ALA A 76 -7.37 3.95 -14.71
C ALA A 76 -6.96 2.46 -14.72
N GLY A 77 -7.85 1.56 -14.28
CA GLY A 77 -7.57 0.11 -14.20
C GLY A 77 -6.91 -0.32 -12.90
N GLY A 78 -6.83 0.56 -11.90
CA GLY A 78 -6.30 0.22 -10.57
C GLY A 78 -7.15 -0.82 -9.84
N LYS A 79 -6.51 -1.63 -9.01
CA LYS A 79 -7.12 -2.66 -8.16
C LYS A 79 -6.68 -2.55 -6.70
N LEU A 80 -5.94 -1.50 -6.36
CA LEU A 80 -5.35 -1.28 -5.05
C LEU A 80 -5.41 0.22 -4.71
N THR A 81 -5.85 0.56 -3.50
CA THR A 81 -5.66 1.89 -2.91
C THR A 81 -4.92 1.81 -1.59
N VAL A 82 -3.99 2.71 -1.40
CA VAL A 82 -3.26 2.92 -0.16
C VAL A 82 -3.46 4.36 0.29
N SER A 83 -3.85 4.56 1.54
CA SER A 83 -4.07 5.89 2.11
C SER A 83 -3.10 6.17 3.26
N PRO A 84 -2.70 7.41 3.51
CA PRO A 84 -1.87 7.75 4.66
C PRO A 84 -2.68 7.84 5.97
N ASN A 85 -3.99 7.94 5.87
CA ASN A 85 -4.96 8.12 6.96
C ASN A 85 -6.08 7.08 6.91
N CYS A 86 -6.90 7.06 7.95
CA CYS A 86 -8.09 6.23 8.04
C CYS A 86 -9.34 7.08 7.76
N ASP A 87 -9.92 6.93 6.57
CA ASP A 87 -11.21 7.51 6.21
C ASP A 87 -12.17 6.38 5.84
N PRO A 88 -13.20 6.10 6.65
CA PRO A 88 -14.12 4.99 6.40
C PRO A 88 -14.92 5.13 5.10
N ALA A 89 -15.17 6.37 4.65
CA ALA A 89 -15.89 6.59 3.39
C ALA A 89 -15.01 6.23 2.16
N VAL A 90 -13.72 6.57 2.21
CA VAL A 90 -12.74 6.19 1.17
C VAL A 90 -12.55 4.67 1.15
N ILE A 91 -12.45 4.04 2.33
CA ILE A 91 -12.32 2.58 2.45
C ILE A 91 -13.55 1.89 1.83
N ALA A 92 -14.76 2.27 2.26
CA ALA A 92 -15.99 1.69 1.76
C ALA A 92 -16.16 1.86 0.24
N ALA A 93 -15.84 3.04 -0.29
CA ALA A 93 -15.88 3.31 -1.74
C ALA A 93 -14.87 2.43 -2.50
N THR A 94 -13.67 2.22 -1.95
CA THR A 94 -12.65 1.35 -2.54
C THR A 94 -13.15 -0.10 -2.63
N ILE A 95 -13.70 -0.62 -1.54
CA ILE A 95 -14.24 -2.00 -1.49
C ILE A 95 -15.43 -2.15 -2.44
N ALA A 96 -16.34 -1.16 -2.46
CA ALA A 96 -17.48 -1.16 -3.39
C ALA A 96 -17.06 -1.15 -4.87
N ALA A 97 -15.90 -0.56 -5.19
CA ALA A 97 -15.30 -0.58 -6.52
C ALA A 97 -14.55 -1.91 -6.85
N GLY A 98 -14.58 -2.91 -5.96
CA GLY A 98 -13.89 -4.19 -6.14
C GLY A 98 -12.37 -4.11 -6.04
N MET A 99 -11.85 -3.11 -5.34
CA MET A 99 -10.42 -2.89 -5.13
C MET A 99 -10.01 -3.24 -3.69
N GLN A 100 -8.73 -3.55 -3.49
CA GLN A 100 -8.14 -3.68 -2.16
C GLN A 100 -7.91 -2.31 -1.53
N SER A 101 -8.29 -2.16 -0.25
CA SER A 101 -8.06 -0.94 0.55
C SER A 101 -7.05 -1.19 1.66
N TRP A 102 -6.00 -0.37 1.69
CA TRP A 102 -4.93 -0.37 2.69
C TRP A 102 -4.81 1.01 3.36
N PRO A 103 -5.73 1.36 4.27
CA PRO A 103 -5.73 2.63 4.98
C PRO A 103 -4.58 2.72 5.99
N GLY A 104 -4.07 3.93 6.18
CA GLY A 104 -3.13 4.26 7.23
C GLY A 104 -3.79 4.30 8.59
N ILE A 105 -3.14 3.67 9.58
CA ILE A 105 -3.56 3.69 10.98
C ILE A 105 -2.36 3.94 11.89
N PHE A 106 -2.59 4.56 13.03
CA PHE A 106 -1.59 4.75 14.07
C PHE A 106 -2.13 4.43 15.47
N THR A 107 -3.45 4.41 15.63
CA THR A 107 -4.14 4.18 16.89
C THR A 107 -5.08 2.97 16.82
N PRO A 108 -5.44 2.37 17.97
CA PRO A 108 -6.47 1.32 18.02
C PRO A 108 -7.81 1.75 17.41
N SER A 109 -8.25 2.99 17.68
CA SER A 109 -9.53 3.50 17.13
C SER A 109 -9.53 3.52 15.61
N GLU A 110 -8.45 3.99 14.99
CA GLU A 110 -8.30 3.98 13.53
C GLU A 110 -8.27 2.55 12.98
N ALA A 111 -7.57 1.63 13.65
CA ALA A 111 -7.50 0.25 13.22
C ALA A 111 -8.89 -0.42 13.19
N PHE A 112 -9.67 -0.28 14.25
CA PHE A 112 -11.02 -0.82 14.30
C PHE A 112 -11.99 -0.12 13.35
N THR A 113 -11.89 1.20 13.19
CA THR A 113 -12.65 1.96 12.19
C THR A 113 -12.37 1.45 10.78
N ALA A 114 -11.10 1.24 10.43
CA ALA A 114 -10.69 0.71 9.13
C ALA A 114 -11.25 -0.70 8.87
N LEU A 115 -11.14 -1.59 9.86
CA LEU A 115 -11.65 -2.95 9.75
C LEU A 115 -13.17 -2.99 9.62
N GLN A 116 -13.90 -2.17 10.37
CA GLN A 116 -15.36 -2.04 10.28
C GLN A 116 -15.82 -1.51 8.91
N ALA A 117 -15.02 -0.64 8.29
CA ALA A 117 -15.27 -0.14 6.94
C ALA A 117 -14.89 -1.15 5.82
N GLY A 118 -14.35 -2.32 6.17
CA GLY A 118 -14.02 -3.40 5.24
C GLY A 118 -12.60 -3.36 4.68
N ALA A 119 -11.64 -2.67 5.33
CA ALA A 119 -10.25 -2.63 4.88
C ALA A 119 -9.68 -4.03 4.64
N THR A 120 -8.94 -4.19 3.53
CA THR A 120 -8.28 -5.45 3.17
C THR A 120 -7.12 -5.76 4.11
N GLY A 121 -6.41 -4.73 4.52
CA GLY A 121 -5.33 -4.77 5.49
C GLY A 121 -5.04 -3.37 6.01
N LEU A 122 -4.17 -3.26 6.99
CA LEU A 122 -3.84 -2.02 7.67
C LEU A 122 -2.40 -1.60 7.34
N LYS A 123 -2.22 -0.34 7.04
CA LYS A 123 -0.91 0.30 6.90
C LYS A 123 -0.56 0.99 8.21
N LEU A 124 0.35 0.43 9.01
CA LEU A 124 0.89 1.10 10.19
C LEU A 124 1.86 2.21 9.74
N PHE A 125 1.42 3.47 9.88
CA PHE A 125 2.14 4.62 9.35
C PHE A 125 1.99 5.86 10.27
N PRO A 126 3.07 6.59 10.56
CA PRO A 126 4.48 6.31 10.20
C PRO A 126 5.09 5.18 11.02
N GLY A 127 5.58 4.13 10.37
CA GLY A 127 6.11 2.94 11.05
C GLY A 127 7.28 3.26 12.00
N GLY A 128 8.23 4.10 11.57
CA GLY A 128 9.38 4.48 12.39
C GLY A 128 9.01 5.19 13.71
N MET A 129 7.84 5.85 13.77
CA MET A 129 7.33 6.46 15.01
C MET A 129 6.63 5.43 15.90
N ALA A 130 5.86 4.51 15.32
CA ALA A 130 5.18 3.45 16.07
C ALA A 130 6.17 2.43 16.64
N GLY A 131 7.16 2.06 15.85
CA GLY A 131 8.15 1.04 16.16
C GLY A 131 7.58 -0.37 16.25
N PRO A 132 8.44 -1.40 16.26
CA PRO A 132 8.03 -2.79 16.45
C PRO A 132 7.29 -3.02 17.75
N LYS A 133 7.64 -2.28 18.83
CA LYS A 133 6.94 -2.36 20.12
C LYS A 133 5.48 -1.88 20.03
N GLY A 134 5.24 -0.81 19.27
CA GLY A 134 3.88 -0.31 19.02
C GLY A 134 3.04 -1.31 18.23
N LEU A 135 3.62 -1.93 17.19
CA LEU A 135 2.95 -3.01 16.46
C LEU A 135 2.60 -4.20 17.38
N LYS A 136 3.54 -4.65 18.20
CA LYS A 136 3.31 -5.77 19.13
C LYS A 136 2.17 -5.48 20.09
N ALA A 137 2.07 -4.26 20.62
CA ALA A 137 0.96 -3.83 21.48
C ALA A 137 -0.37 -3.82 20.70
N MET A 138 -0.37 -3.32 19.45
CA MET A 138 -1.56 -3.32 18.58
C MET A 138 -2.03 -4.75 18.28
N ARG A 139 -1.11 -5.68 18.03
CA ARG A 139 -1.43 -7.09 17.75
C ARG A 139 -2.21 -7.77 18.87
N ALA A 140 -2.00 -7.37 20.12
CA ALA A 140 -2.69 -7.95 21.26
C ALA A 140 -4.22 -7.75 21.24
N ILE A 141 -4.70 -6.74 20.50
CA ILE A 141 -6.11 -6.36 20.43
C ILE A 141 -6.74 -6.57 19.06
N LEU A 142 -5.94 -6.72 18.00
CA LEU A 142 -6.47 -6.90 16.65
C LEU A 142 -7.05 -8.32 16.46
N PRO A 143 -8.13 -8.46 15.68
CA PRO A 143 -8.67 -9.77 15.32
C PRO A 143 -7.62 -10.65 14.64
N THR A 144 -7.69 -11.95 14.91
CA THR A 144 -6.81 -12.94 14.27
C THR A 144 -6.96 -12.87 12.75
N GLY A 145 -5.84 -12.90 12.03
CA GLY A 145 -5.82 -12.83 10.56
C GLY A 145 -5.80 -11.40 9.99
N THR A 146 -5.89 -10.36 10.84
CA THR A 146 -5.72 -8.98 10.38
C THR A 146 -4.33 -8.79 9.78
N GLN A 147 -4.27 -8.39 8.51
CA GLN A 147 -3.01 -8.06 7.84
C GLN A 147 -2.54 -6.67 8.26
N VAL A 148 -1.30 -6.55 8.75
CA VAL A 148 -0.70 -5.26 9.08
C VAL A 148 0.66 -5.12 8.40
N TYR A 149 0.77 -4.12 7.52
CA TYR A 149 2.01 -3.78 6.83
C TYR A 149 2.64 -2.55 7.48
N ALA A 150 3.92 -2.64 7.83
CA ALA A 150 4.68 -1.51 8.36
C ALA A 150 5.19 -0.64 7.20
N VAL A 151 5.00 0.67 7.31
CA VAL A 151 5.31 1.63 6.23
C VAL A 151 5.93 2.91 6.81
N GLY A 152 7.04 3.35 6.20
CA GLY A 152 7.77 4.55 6.62
C GLY A 152 8.79 4.28 7.73
N GLY A 153 10.06 4.49 7.42
CA GLY A 153 11.17 4.16 8.31
C GLY A 153 11.42 2.65 8.43
N VAL A 154 11.01 1.88 7.40
CA VAL A 154 11.15 0.43 7.34
C VAL A 154 11.98 0.06 6.12
N GLY A 155 12.93 -0.83 6.31
CA GLY A 155 13.82 -1.30 5.25
C GLY A 155 14.51 -2.62 5.63
N PRO A 156 15.35 -3.16 4.73
CA PRO A 156 16.05 -4.42 4.97
C PRO A 156 16.84 -4.46 6.27
N GLU A 157 17.32 -3.31 6.73
CA GLU A 157 18.13 -3.15 7.95
C GLU A 157 17.35 -3.45 9.24
N ASN A 158 16.01 -3.38 9.22
CA ASN A 158 15.17 -3.58 10.40
C ASN A 158 14.02 -4.58 10.21
N PHE A 159 13.93 -5.28 9.07
CA PHE A 159 12.87 -6.26 8.82
C PHE A 159 12.75 -7.33 9.90
N VAL A 160 13.88 -7.81 10.43
CA VAL A 160 13.90 -8.88 11.46
C VAL A 160 13.10 -8.47 12.70
N GLU A 161 13.27 -7.23 13.16
CA GLU A 161 12.58 -6.68 14.33
C GLU A 161 11.06 -6.56 14.06
N TRP A 162 10.68 -6.11 12.86
CA TRP A 162 9.29 -5.98 12.46
C TRP A 162 8.58 -7.33 12.33
N VAL A 163 9.25 -8.32 11.73
CA VAL A 163 8.73 -9.69 11.62
C VAL A 163 8.58 -10.32 13.01
N ALA A 164 9.54 -10.11 13.91
CA ALA A 164 9.45 -10.57 15.30
C ALA A 164 8.31 -9.89 16.07
N ALA A 165 7.89 -8.69 15.66
CA ALA A 165 6.72 -8.00 16.18
C ALA A 165 5.41 -8.37 15.46
N SER A 166 5.45 -9.36 14.57
CA SER A 166 4.32 -9.87 13.77
C SER A 166 3.80 -8.90 12.70
N ALA A 167 4.69 -8.15 12.03
CA ALA A 167 4.36 -7.52 10.77
C ALA A 167 4.10 -8.59 9.72
N ASP A 168 3.00 -8.49 8.96
CA ASP A 168 2.69 -9.41 7.86
C ASP A 168 3.38 -9.02 6.56
N GLY A 169 3.83 -7.76 6.47
CA GLY A 169 4.51 -7.25 5.29
C GLY A 169 4.94 -5.80 5.44
N PHE A 170 5.37 -5.22 4.33
CA PHE A 170 6.00 -3.91 4.30
C PHE A 170 5.53 -3.09 3.11
N GLY A 171 5.38 -1.76 3.31
CA GLY A 171 5.32 -0.81 2.21
C GLY A 171 6.67 -0.13 2.06
N LEU A 172 7.30 -0.30 0.91
CA LEU A 172 8.65 0.20 0.66
C LEU A 172 8.65 1.27 -0.43
N GLY A 173 9.14 2.45 -0.09
CA GLY A 173 9.33 3.57 -1.02
C GLY A 173 10.81 3.76 -1.34
N SER A 174 11.48 4.70 -0.68
CA SER A 174 12.87 5.09 -0.94
C SER A 174 13.90 3.97 -0.79
N ALA A 175 13.55 2.87 -0.12
CA ALA A 175 14.39 1.68 -0.02
C ALA A 175 14.50 0.89 -1.35
N ILE A 176 13.55 1.07 -2.27
CA ILE A 176 13.51 0.33 -3.54
C ILE A 176 13.40 1.22 -4.77
N TYR A 177 12.91 2.46 -4.64
CA TYR A 177 12.78 3.39 -5.74
C TYR A 177 13.05 4.84 -5.29
N LYS A 178 13.83 5.57 -6.08
CA LYS A 178 14.04 7.01 -5.98
C LYS A 178 13.96 7.60 -7.38
N PRO A 179 13.25 8.74 -7.58
CA PRO A 179 13.24 9.46 -8.85
C PRO A 179 14.64 9.95 -9.25
N GLY A 180 15.02 9.90 -10.53
CA GLY A 180 16.27 10.44 -11.09
C GLY A 180 17.42 9.48 -11.04
#